data_91fb7b136c5be6cebe4bf73bfe04208c
#
_entry.id   91fb7b136c5be6cebe4bf73bfe04208c
#
_cell.length_a   1.000
_cell.length_b   1.000
_cell.length_c   1.000
_cell.angle_alpha   90.00
_cell.angle_beta   90.00
_cell.angle_gamma   90.00
#
_symmetry.space_group_name_H-M   'P 1'
#
loop_
_entity.id
_entity.type
_entity.pdbx_description
1 polymer ?
#
loop_
_entity_poly.entity_id
_entity_poly.type
_entity_poly.pdbx_seq_one_letter_code
_entity_poly.pdbx_strand_id
1 'polypeptide(L)'
;MVTTKEFFYIRISTLKLTMMLRKKNNIISHTLILLALMAFLTACTASQSVSEQKRAEKAEQVSTVVQNVLNSKHFTLNVNNMYPVSASSKYVGGEFFLEVKGDTLRSYLPYFGAVYHSSYNMGNALDFEQKMESFQQVRKKKNCTTIYISVRTAEDFFKYTLNIFDNGRFDLYVLPVNRQSISYDGELKF
;
A
#
# COMPACT_ATOMS: atom_id res chain seq x y z
N MET A 1 2.32 74.14 56.90
CA MET A 1 3.72 73.74 56.65
C MET A 1 3.78 72.20 56.57
N VAL A 2 3.60 71.59 55.35
CA VAL A 2 3.61 70.16 55.17
C VAL A 2 5.05 69.72 55.19
N THR A 3 5.39 68.88 56.15
CA THR A 3 6.76 68.46 56.42
C THR A 3 7.31 67.59 55.33
N THR A 4 8.56 67.77 54.95
CA THR A 4 9.33 66.98 53.92
C THR A 4 9.27 65.46 54.06
N LYS A 5 8.87 64.94 55.23
CA LYS A 5 8.65 63.54 55.53
C LYS A 5 7.42 62.97 54.85
N GLU A 6 6.34 63.68 54.71
CA GLU A 6 5.10 63.25 54.04
C GLU A 6 5.32 63.11 52.54
N PHE A 7 6.07 64.00 51.91
CA PHE A 7 6.39 63.92 50.48
C PHE A 7 7.29 62.70 50.16
N PHE A 8 8.17 62.34 51.07
CA PHE A 8 9.07 61.20 50.89
C PHE A 8 8.32 59.83 50.99
N TYR A 9 7.34 59.75 51.90
CA TYR A 9 6.50 58.61 52.12
C TYR A 9 5.57 58.32 50.95
N ILE A 10 4.97 59.36 50.37
CA ILE A 10 4.10 59.23 49.17
C ILE A 10 4.92 58.80 47.96
N ARG A 11 6.15 59.29 47.83
CA ARG A 11 7.04 58.91 46.68
C ARG A 11 7.51 57.45 46.75
N ILE A 12 7.74 56.92 47.93
CA ILE A 12 8.12 55.51 48.14
C ILE A 12 6.92 54.58 47.88
N SER A 13 5.71 54.99 48.31
CA SER A 13 4.50 54.17 48.11
C SER A 13 4.11 54.12 46.63
N THR A 14 4.23 55.21 45.89
CA THR A 14 3.99 55.25 44.43
C THR A 14 5.04 54.41 43.64
N LEU A 15 6.33 54.46 44.07
CA LEU A 15 7.38 53.64 43.45
C LEU A 15 7.17 52.13 43.66
N LYS A 16 6.73 51.74 44.87
CA LYS A 16 6.38 50.34 45.15
C LYS A 16 5.17 49.87 44.35
N LEU A 17 4.15 50.72 44.21
CA LEU A 17 2.95 50.41 43.45
C LEU A 17 3.26 50.25 41.95
N THR A 18 4.09 51.14 41.38
CA THR A 18 4.50 51.03 39.96
C THR A 18 5.37 49.81 39.70
N MET A 19 6.26 49.44 40.63
CA MET A 19 7.04 48.19 40.51
C MET A 19 6.17 46.94 40.62
N MET A 20 5.15 46.93 41.49
CA MET A 20 4.21 45.82 41.59
C MET A 20 3.33 45.68 40.34
N LEU A 21 2.85 46.77 39.77
CA LEU A 21 2.07 46.79 38.53
C LEU A 21 2.91 46.32 37.33
N ARG A 22 4.17 46.75 37.25
CA ARG A 22 5.10 46.31 36.18
C ARG A 22 5.42 44.82 36.28
N LYS A 23 5.61 44.29 37.49
CA LYS A 23 5.83 42.88 37.74
C LYS A 23 4.60 42.01 37.38
N LYS A 24 3.39 42.51 37.70
CA LYS A 24 2.12 41.84 37.36
C LYS A 24 1.89 41.80 35.84
N ASN A 25 2.19 42.86 35.11
CA ASN A 25 2.07 42.91 33.65
C ASN A 25 3.07 41.95 32.95
N ASN A 26 4.30 41.85 33.49
CA ASN A 26 5.28 40.88 32.94
C ASN A 26 4.84 39.43 33.17
N ILE A 27 4.25 39.13 34.33
CA ILE A 27 3.74 37.77 34.61
C ILE A 27 2.59 37.42 33.66
N ILE A 28 1.66 38.35 33.44
CA ILE A 28 0.52 38.18 32.52
C ILE A 28 1.02 38.00 31.08
N SER A 29 2.03 38.78 30.67
CA SER A 29 2.64 38.64 29.34
C SER A 29 3.31 37.29 29.14
N HIS A 30 4.07 36.80 30.12
CA HIS A 30 4.71 35.50 30.05
C HIS A 30 3.70 34.34 30.06
N THR A 31 2.61 34.44 30.82
CA THR A 31 1.55 33.42 30.81
C THR A 31 0.79 33.40 29.49
N LEU A 32 0.52 34.55 28.88
CA LEU A 32 -0.10 34.63 27.55
C LEU A 32 0.80 34.06 26.46
N ILE A 33 2.12 34.31 26.51
CA ILE A 33 3.09 33.76 25.57
C ILE A 33 3.17 32.24 25.74
N LEU A 34 3.18 31.71 26.97
CA LEU A 34 3.21 30.29 27.27
C LEU A 34 1.94 29.57 26.77
N LEU A 35 0.77 30.22 26.95
CA LEU A 35 -0.51 29.71 26.46
C LEU A 35 -0.57 29.67 24.92
N ALA A 36 -0.05 30.71 24.27
CA ALA A 36 0.07 30.73 22.80
C ALA A 36 1.03 29.66 22.27
N LEU A 37 2.15 29.43 22.96
CA LEU A 37 3.10 28.38 22.60
C LEU A 37 2.48 26.96 22.73
N MET A 38 1.70 26.74 23.79
CA MET A 38 0.96 25.47 23.98
C MET A 38 -0.10 25.26 22.90
N ALA A 39 -0.80 26.31 22.45
CA ALA A 39 -1.78 26.24 21.38
C ALA A 39 -1.14 25.92 20.02
N PHE A 40 0.09 26.37 19.76
CA PHE A 40 0.83 26.05 18.54
C PHE A 40 1.30 24.59 18.49
N LEU A 41 1.63 23.99 19.64
CA LEU A 41 2.07 22.58 19.70
C LEU A 41 0.92 21.59 19.44
N THR A 42 -0.33 21.96 19.76
CA THR A 42 -1.50 21.10 19.52
C THR A 42 -2.01 21.16 18.08
N ALA A 43 -1.72 22.20 17.31
CA ALA A 43 -2.17 22.35 15.93
C ALA A 43 -1.45 21.39 14.95
N CYS A 44 -0.20 20.99 15.22
CA CYS A 44 0.54 20.07 14.36
C CYS A 44 0.08 18.62 14.44
N THR A 45 -0.48 18.15 15.55
CA THR A 45 -0.92 16.76 15.71
C THR A 45 -2.25 16.46 15.03
N ALA A 46 -3.13 17.44 14.90
CA ALA A 46 -4.45 17.28 14.29
C ALA A 46 -4.40 17.06 12.76
N SER A 47 -3.41 17.63 12.06
CA SER A 47 -3.33 17.51 10.60
C SER A 47 -2.72 16.16 10.14
N GLN A 48 -1.86 15.54 10.96
CA GLN A 48 -1.32 14.20 10.66
C GLN A 48 -2.38 13.10 10.84
N SER A 49 -3.21 13.18 11.86
CA SER A 49 -4.26 12.20 12.11
C SER A 49 -5.30 12.13 11.00
N VAL A 50 -5.69 13.27 10.40
CA VAL A 50 -6.66 13.34 9.31
C VAL A 50 -6.10 12.74 8.02
N SER A 51 -4.81 12.92 7.73
CA SER A 51 -4.18 12.34 6.55
C SER A 51 -3.99 10.83 6.66
N GLU A 52 -3.69 10.33 7.84
CA GLU A 52 -3.58 8.89 8.12
C GLU A 52 -4.93 8.19 8.06
N GLN A 53 -5.97 8.79 8.63
CA GLN A 53 -7.34 8.27 8.54
C GLN A 53 -7.80 8.17 7.08
N LYS A 54 -7.63 9.20 6.27
CA LYS A 54 -7.98 9.17 4.84
C LYS A 54 -7.20 8.10 4.06
N ARG A 55 -5.93 7.86 4.41
CA ARG A 55 -5.13 6.78 3.80
C ARG A 55 -5.65 5.40 4.22
N ALA A 56 -5.99 5.22 5.49
CA ALA A 56 -6.54 3.97 6.00
C ALA A 56 -7.90 3.66 5.36
N GLU A 57 -8.82 4.62 5.30
CA GLU A 57 -10.12 4.48 4.62
C GLU A 57 -9.96 4.11 3.14
N LYS A 58 -9.06 4.79 2.43
CA LYS A 58 -8.78 4.47 1.02
C LYS A 58 -8.19 3.08 0.85
N ALA A 59 -7.28 2.67 1.72
CA ALA A 59 -6.69 1.33 1.70
C ALA A 59 -7.75 0.24 1.97
N GLU A 60 -8.67 0.48 2.89
CA GLU A 60 -9.79 -0.42 3.19
C GLU A 60 -10.78 -0.52 2.01
N GLN A 61 -11.10 0.60 1.37
CA GLN A 61 -11.93 0.60 0.15
C GLN A 61 -11.29 -0.23 -0.96
N VAL A 62 -10.00 -0.03 -1.25
CA VAL A 62 -9.26 -0.81 -2.26
C VAL A 62 -9.24 -2.28 -1.89
N SER A 63 -8.95 -2.62 -0.63
CA SER A 63 -8.96 -4.01 -0.14
C SER A 63 -10.33 -4.67 -0.36
N THR A 64 -11.42 -3.95 -0.08
CA THR A 64 -12.78 -4.46 -0.28
C THR A 64 -13.06 -4.73 -1.76
N VAL A 65 -12.67 -3.81 -2.65
CA VAL A 65 -12.82 -4.00 -4.10
C VAL A 65 -12.02 -5.21 -4.58
N VAL A 66 -10.75 -5.35 -4.16
CA VAL A 66 -9.91 -6.51 -4.48
C VAL A 66 -10.61 -7.80 -4.07
N GLN A 67 -11.09 -7.90 -2.82
CA GLN A 67 -11.74 -9.13 -2.33
C GLN A 67 -13.03 -9.43 -3.11
N ASN A 68 -13.84 -8.45 -3.44
CA ASN A 68 -15.07 -8.63 -4.22
C ASN A 68 -14.77 -9.15 -5.63
N VAL A 69 -13.74 -8.58 -6.28
CA VAL A 69 -13.28 -9.01 -7.61
C VAL A 69 -12.76 -10.45 -7.58
N LEU A 70 -11.95 -10.82 -6.58
CA LEU A 70 -11.45 -12.18 -6.44
C LEU A 70 -12.56 -13.20 -6.16
N ASN A 71 -13.54 -12.84 -5.34
CA ASN A 71 -14.68 -13.70 -5.01
C ASN A 71 -15.63 -13.91 -6.20
N SER A 72 -15.69 -12.97 -7.13
CA SER A 72 -16.48 -13.12 -8.36
C SER A 72 -15.90 -14.13 -9.33
N LYS A 73 -14.63 -14.50 -9.19
CA LYS A 73 -13.84 -15.27 -10.16
C LYS A 73 -13.82 -14.67 -11.56
N HIS A 74 -13.88 -13.34 -11.64
CA HIS A 74 -13.80 -12.58 -12.88
C HIS A 74 -12.80 -11.45 -12.67
N PHE A 75 -11.53 -11.68 -13.05
CA PHE A 75 -10.48 -10.69 -12.87
C PHE A 75 -9.36 -10.85 -13.90
N THR A 76 -8.68 -9.75 -14.18
CA THR A 76 -7.52 -9.69 -15.06
C THR A 76 -6.33 -9.13 -14.29
N LEU A 77 -5.19 -9.75 -14.47
CA LEU A 77 -3.90 -9.38 -13.89
C LEU A 77 -2.98 -8.91 -14.99
N ASN A 78 -2.59 -7.64 -14.99
CA ASN A 78 -1.60 -7.11 -15.94
C ASN A 78 -0.19 -7.35 -15.42
N VAL A 79 0.65 -7.98 -16.25
CA VAL A 79 2.03 -8.33 -15.90
C VAL A 79 2.96 -7.17 -16.23
N ASN A 80 3.75 -6.73 -15.26
CA ASN A 80 4.74 -5.66 -15.43
C ASN A 80 6.15 -6.22 -15.62
N ASN A 81 6.54 -7.21 -14.81
CA ASN A 81 7.87 -7.81 -14.88
C ASN A 81 7.80 -9.32 -14.96
N MET A 82 8.81 -9.93 -15.61
CA MET A 82 9.05 -11.35 -15.55
C MET A 82 10.41 -11.66 -14.93
N TYR A 83 10.50 -12.77 -14.24
CA TYR A 83 11.66 -13.26 -13.51
C TYR A 83 12.00 -14.68 -13.93
N PRO A 84 12.75 -14.86 -15.04
CA PRO A 84 13.24 -16.16 -15.46
C PRO A 84 14.26 -16.70 -14.45
N VAL A 85 14.33 -18.03 -14.25
CA VAL A 85 15.31 -18.63 -13.33
C VAL A 85 16.73 -18.47 -13.87
N SER A 86 16.93 -18.51 -15.19
CA SER A 86 18.26 -18.53 -15.83
C SER A 86 18.67 -17.21 -16.45
N ALA A 87 17.96 -16.10 -16.19
CA ALA A 87 18.27 -14.79 -16.76
C ALA A 87 17.86 -13.66 -15.80
N SER A 88 18.32 -12.45 -16.10
CA SER A 88 17.91 -11.26 -15.36
C SER A 88 16.42 -10.98 -15.56
N SER A 89 15.82 -10.34 -14.58
CA SER A 89 14.45 -9.83 -14.65
C SER A 89 14.27 -8.87 -15.83
N LYS A 90 13.09 -8.90 -16.46
CA LYS A 90 12.76 -8.02 -17.58
C LYS A 90 11.42 -7.34 -17.33
N TYR A 91 11.36 -6.04 -17.58
CA TYR A 91 10.12 -5.31 -17.68
C TYR A 91 9.43 -5.65 -19.01
N VAL A 92 8.15 -6.03 -18.96
CA VAL A 92 7.39 -6.51 -20.13
C VAL A 92 6.18 -5.63 -20.50
N GLY A 93 5.98 -4.55 -19.76
CA GLY A 93 5.16 -3.41 -20.17
C GLY A 93 3.67 -3.57 -20.19
N GLY A 94 3.07 -4.49 -19.44
CA GLY A 94 1.61 -4.56 -19.26
C GLY A 94 0.80 -5.01 -20.50
N GLU A 95 1.44 -5.46 -21.58
CA GLU A 95 0.76 -6.11 -22.71
C GLU A 95 0.33 -7.54 -22.36
N PHE A 96 1.04 -8.16 -21.43
CA PHE A 96 0.81 -9.51 -20.99
C PHE A 96 -0.13 -9.56 -19.79
N PHE A 97 -0.97 -10.60 -19.77
CA PHE A 97 -1.98 -10.72 -18.74
C PHE A 97 -2.33 -12.18 -18.40
N LEU A 98 -2.89 -12.34 -17.22
CA LEU A 98 -3.57 -13.54 -16.79
C LEU A 98 -5.02 -13.18 -16.46
N GLU A 99 -5.99 -13.84 -17.09
CA GLU A 99 -7.41 -13.58 -16.89
C GLU A 99 -8.12 -14.83 -16.38
N VAL A 100 -8.92 -14.66 -15.34
CA VAL A 100 -9.81 -15.70 -14.80
C VAL A 100 -11.25 -15.30 -15.12
N LYS A 101 -11.99 -16.19 -15.77
CA LYS A 101 -13.43 -16.05 -16.08
C LYS A 101 -14.17 -17.30 -15.64
N GLY A 102 -14.74 -17.28 -14.44
CA GLY A 102 -15.42 -18.44 -13.86
C GLY A 102 -14.46 -19.61 -13.66
N ASP A 103 -14.56 -20.66 -14.48
CA ASP A 103 -13.68 -21.84 -14.49
C ASP A 103 -12.68 -21.87 -15.65
N THR A 104 -12.58 -20.80 -16.42
CA THR A 104 -11.64 -20.65 -17.54
C THR A 104 -10.48 -19.74 -17.18
N LEU A 105 -9.26 -20.16 -17.53
CA LEU A 105 -8.03 -19.40 -17.45
C LEU A 105 -7.57 -19.00 -18.85
N ARG A 106 -7.48 -17.69 -19.12
CA ARG A 106 -6.79 -17.13 -20.29
C ARG A 106 -5.41 -16.66 -19.83
N SER A 107 -4.38 -17.35 -20.29
CA SER A 107 -2.99 -16.99 -20.04
C SER A 107 -2.40 -16.40 -21.32
N TYR A 108 -1.86 -15.18 -21.22
CA TYR A 108 -1.05 -14.55 -22.26
C TYR A 108 0.19 -13.97 -21.58
N LEU A 109 1.18 -14.87 -21.33
CA LEU A 109 2.38 -14.55 -20.57
C LEU A 109 3.63 -14.76 -21.41
N PRO A 110 4.64 -13.87 -21.34
CA PRO A 110 5.91 -14.08 -22.02
C PRO A 110 6.68 -15.20 -21.30
N TYR A 111 7.31 -16.10 -22.05
CA TYR A 111 8.10 -17.16 -21.46
C TYR A 111 9.57 -17.06 -21.90
N PHE A 112 10.47 -17.21 -20.94
CA PHE A 112 11.89 -17.35 -21.16
C PHE A 112 12.45 -18.37 -20.18
N GLY A 113 12.89 -19.53 -20.69
CA GLY A 113 13.43 -20.61 -19.87
C GLY A 113 13.73 -21.86 -20.69
N ALA A 114 14.40 -22.84 -20.06
CA ALA A 114 14.69 -24.12 -20.68
C ALA A 114 13.40 -24.93 -20.86
N VAL A 115 13.33 -25.68 -21.97
CA VAL A 115 12.26 -26.63 -22.30
C VAL A 115 12.87 -28.01 -22.27
N TYR A 116 12.32 -28.91 -21.47
CA TYR A 116 12.87 -30.24 -21.27
C TYR A 116 12.31 -31.25 -22.29
N HIS A 117 11.05 -31.06 -22.70
CA HIS A 117 10.41 -31.87 -23.74
C HIS A 117 9.70 -30.90 -24.68
N SER A 118 10.06 -30.91 -25.96
CA SER A 118 9.45 -30.06 -26.97
C SER A 118 8.48 -30.87 -27.82
N SER A 119 7.22 -30.46 -27.87
CA SER A 119 6.32 -30.77 -28.96
C SER A 119 6.62 -29.86 -30.14
N TYR A 120 6.40 -30.32 -31.36
CA TYR A 120 6.89 -29.78 -32.63
C TYR A 120 6.42 -28.32 -33.00
N ASN A 121 5.54 -27.70 -32.19
CA ASN A 121 5.03 -26.34 -32.35
C ASN A 121 5.34 -25.51 -31.11
N MET A 122 6.52 -24.90 -31.07
CA MET A 122 6.89 -23.93 -30.03
C MET A 122 6.30 -22.54 -30.31
N GLY A 123 4.97 -22.39 -30.17
CA GLY A 123 4.36 -21.08 -29.92
C GLY A 123 4.69 -20.58 -28.53
N ASN A 124 4.26 -19.38 -28.19
CA ASN A 124 4.35 -18.86 -26.82
C ASN A 124 3.68 -19.83 -25.86
N ALA A 125 4.48 -20.58 -25.12
CA ALA A 125 4.05 -21.70 -24.29
C ALA A 125 3.00 -21.36 -23.22
N LEU A 126 2.89 -20.09 -22.88
CA LEU A 126 1.96 -19.56 -21.90
C LEU A 126 0.89 -18.66 -22.56
N ASP A 127 0.63 -18.87 -23.85
CA ASP A 127 -0.48 -18.25 -24.59
C ASP A 127 -1.55 -19.30 -24.89
N PHE A 128 -2.57 -19.37 -24.03
CA PHE A 128 -3.68 -20.31 -24.19
C PHE A 128 -4.92 -19.86 -23.41
N GLU A 129 -6.07 -20.41 -23.78
CA GLU A 129 -7.31 -20.33 -23.03
C GLU A 129 -7.83 -21.74 -22.77
N GLN A 130 -7.95 -22.12 -21.50
CA GLN A 130 -8.31 -23.47 -21.09
C GLN A 130 -9.16 -23.47 -19.83
N LYS A 131 -9.98 -24.50 -19.68
CA LYS A 131 -10.69 -24.78 -18.45
C LYS A 131 -9.71 -25.19 -17.35
N MET A 132 -9.86 -24.62 -16.16
CA MET A 132 -9.06 -24.98 -14.98
C MET A 132 -9.46 -26.37 -14.46
N GLU A 133 -8.48 -27.25 -14.18
CA GLU A 133 -8.72 -28.51 -13.47
C GLU A 133 -8.99 -28.27 -11.98
N SER A 134 -8.33 -27.26 -11.40
CA SER A 134 -8.55 -26.86 -10.01
C SER A 134 -8.39 -25.37 -9.83
N PHE A 135 -9.19 -24.82 -8.91
CA PHE A 135 -9.10 -23.44 -8.42
C PHE A 135 -9.32 -23.44 -6.91
N GLN A 136 -8.32 -23.03 -6.15
CA GLN A 136 -8.40 -22.96 -4.70
C GLN A 136 -7.92 -21.58 -4.22
N GLN A 137 -8.78 -20.87 -3.51
CA GLN A 137 -8.49 -19.56 -2.94
C GLN A 137 -8.37 -19.65 -1.42
N VAL A 138 -7.27 -19.12 -0.87
CA VAL A 138 -6.97 -19.17 0.58
C VAL A 138 -6.49 -17.80 1.05
N ARG A 139 -7.14 -17.25 2.06
CA ARG A 139 -6.67 -16.04 2.74
C ARG A 139 -5.57 -16.42 3.74
N LYS A 140 -4.29 -16.25 3.40
CA LYS A 140 -3.15 -16.64 4.26
C LYS A 140 -2.83 -15.64 5.36
N LYS A 141 -2.97 -14.35 5.09
CA LYS A 141 -2.67 -13.24 6.00
C LYS A 141 -3.74 -12.17 5.87
N LYS A 142 -3.76 -11.20 6.79
CA LYS A 142 -4.76 -10.11 6.76
C LYS A 142 -4.75 -9.30 5.45
N ASN A 143 -3.62 -9.28 4.72
CA ASN A 143 -3.41 -8.44 3.53
C ASN A 143 -3.03 -9.20 2.26
N CYS A 144 -3.17 -10.53 2.23
CA CYS A 144 -2.80 -11.35 1.08
C CYS A 144 -3.73 -12.54 0.89
N THR A 145 -4.23 -12.72 -0.33
CA THR A 145 -4.98 -13.89 -0.78
C THR A 145 -4.11 -14.70 -1.73
N THR A 146 -3.94 -15.99 -1.46
CA THR A 146 -3.25 -16.91 -2.36
C THR A 146 -4.26 -17.75 -3.13
N ILE A 147 -4.08 -17.82 -4.44
CA ILE A 147 -4.89 -18.63 -5.34
C ILE A 147 -3.99 -19.69 -5.99
N TYR A 148 -4.39 -20.93 -5.91
CA TYR A 148 -3.76 -22.05 -6.59
C TYR A 148 -4.64 -22.48 -7.75
N ILE A 149 -4.05 -22.53 -8.96
CA ILE A 149 -4.74 -22.94 -10.16
C ILE A 149 -3.95 -24.07 -10.81
N SER A 150 -4.61 -25.11 -11.27
CA SER A 150 -4.00 -26.08 -12.17
C SER A 150 -4.76 -26.13 -13.49
N VAL A 151 -4.01 -26.20 -14.57
CA VAL A 151 -4.55 -26.25 -15.92
C VAL A 151 -3.72 -27.19 -16.79
N ARG A 152 -4.39 -27.95 -17.66
CA ARG A 152 -3.76 -28.85 -18.62
C ARG A 152 -4.04 -28.36 -20.02
N THR A 153 -2.98 -28.24 -20.80
CA THR A 153 -3.03 -28.01 -22.24
C THR A 153 -2.63 -29.27 -22.99
N ALA A 154 -2.67 -29.26 -24.31
CA ALA A 154 -2.15 -30.33 -25.11
C ALA A 154 -0.62 -30.54 -24.96
N GLU A 155 0.11 -29.50 -24.58
CA GLU A 155 1.57 -29.46 -24.51
C GLU A 155 2.13 -29.69 -23.12
N ASP A 156 1.45 -29.23 -22.08
CA ASP A 156 2.00 -29.19 -20.72
C ASP A 156 0.90 -29.17 -19.64
N PHE A 157 1.32 -29.42 -18.41
CA PHE A 157 0.51 -29.22 -17.23
C PHE A 157 1.12 -28.13 -16.37
N PHE A 158 0.33 -27.08 -16.09
CA PHE A 158 0.78 -25.90 -15.37
C PHE A 158 0.14 -25.79 -13.99
N LYS A 159 0.96 -25.45 -12.99
CA LYS A 159 0.51 -25.04 -11.67
C LYS A 159 0.83 -23.56 -11.47
N TYR A 160 -0.18 -22.78 -11.20
CA TYR A 160 -0.08 -21.36 -10.90
C TYR A 160 -0.23 -21.15 -9.39
N THR A 161 0.67 -20.42 -8.78
CA THR A 161 0.55 -19.93 -7.41
C THR A 161 0.55 -18.42 -7.47
N LEU A 162 -0.59 -17.82 -7.17
CA LEU A 162 -0.85 -16.40 -7.31
C LEU A 162 -1.09 -15.80 -5.93
N ASN A 163 -0.25 -14.88 -5.51
CA ASN A 163 -0.40 -14.10 -4.28
C ASN A 163 -0.89 -12.70 -4.64
N ILE A 164 -2.11 -12.36 -4.26
CA ILE A 164 -2.71 -11.03 -4.51
C ILE A 164 -2.82 -10.29 -3.19
N PHE A 165 -2.22 -9.09 -3.15
CA PHE A 165 -2.25 -8.22 -1.99
C PHE A 165 -3.48 -7.30 -2.02
N ASP A 166 -3.87 -6.80 -0.85
CA ASP A 166 -5.04 -5.91 -0.71
C ASP A 166 -4.92 -4.58 -1.45
N ASN A 167 -3.72 -4.19 -1.84
CA ASN A 167 -3.47 -3.02 -2.68
C ASN A 167 -3.59 -3.29 -4.19
N GLY A 168 -3.97 -4.53 -4.59
CA GLY A 168 -4.10 -4.95 -5.97
C GLY A 168 -2.80 -5.40 -6.64
N ARG A 169 -1.64 -5.31 -5.98
CA ARG A 169 -0.40 -5.91 -6.51
C ARG A 169 -0.44 -7.42 -6.39
N PHE A 170 0.29 -8.11 -7.27
CA PHE A 170 0.41 -9.56 -7.19
C PHE A 170 1.82 -10.06 -7.50
N ASP A 171 2.11 -11.26 -6.96
CA ASP A 171 3.22 -12.11 -7.35
C ASP A 171 2.65 -13.42 -7.90
N LEU A 172 3.11 -13.83 -9.06
CA LEU A 172 2.70 -15.04 -9.74
C LEU A 172 3.90 -15.96 -9.94
N TYR A 173 3.77 -17.23 -9.52
CA TYR A 173 4.71 -18.29 -9.81
C TYR A 173 4.04 -19.34 -10.69
N VAL A 174 4.66 -19.66 -11.82
CA VAL A 174 4.19 -20.68 -12.78
C VAL A 174 5.16 -21.83 -12.80
N LEU A 175 4.66 -23.02 -12.51
CA LEU A 175 5.40 -24.28 -12.51
C LEU A 175 4.85 -25.21 -13.60
N PRO A 176 5.46 -25.23 -14.80
CA PRO A 176 5.18 -26.24 -15.83
C PRO A 176 5.81 -27.59 -15.46
N VAL A 177 5.35 -28.66 -16.05
CA VAL A 177 5.98 -29.99 -15.91
C VAL A 177 7.13 -30.18 -16.89
N ASN A 178 6.98 -29.74 -18.13
CA ASN A 178 7.93 -29.96 -19.21
C ASN A 178 8.91 -28.79 -19.43
N ARG A 179 8.90 -27.78 -18.58
CA ARG A 179 9.66 -26.53 -18.75
C ARG A 179 10.16 -26.02 -17.41
N GLN A 180 11.12 -25.09 -17.47
CA GLN A 180 11.59 -24.37 -16.30
C GLN A 180 10.49 -23.45 -15.73
N SER A 181 10.41 -23.35 -14.41
CA SER A 181 9.49 -22.42 -13.75
C SER A 181 9.86 -20.96 -14.01
N ILE A 182 8.87 -20.08 -13.88
CA ILE A 182 9.04 -18.65 -14.08
C ILE A 182 8.12 -17.88 -13.14
N SER A 183 8.54 -16.69 -12.73
CA SER A 183 7.73 -15.80 -11.88
C SER A 183 7.44 -14.49 -12.58
N TYR A 184 6.37 -13.84 -12.14
CA TYR A 184 5.93 -12.54 -12.63
C TYR A 184 5.43 -11.69 -11.48
N ASP A 185 5.42 -10.38 -11.66
CA ASP A 185 4.67 -9.44 -10.85
C ASP A 185 3.83 -8.49 -11.70
N GLY A 186 2.93 -7.80 -11.04
CA GLY A 186 2.08 -6.81 -11.70
C GLY A 186 0.94 -6.32 -10.83
N GLU A 187 -0.14 -5.92 -11.48
CA GLU A 187 -1.29 -5.28 -10.83
C GLU A 187 -2.62 -5.85 -11.34
N LEU A 188 -3.57 -5.96 -10.42
CA LEU A 188 -4.97 -6.28 -10.72
C LEU A 188 -5.58 -5.12 -11.50
N LYS A 189 -6.23 -5.43 -12.62
CA LYS A 189 -6.99 -4.47 -13.40
C LYS A 189 -8.36 -4.28 -12.77
N PHE A 190 -8.68 -3.05 -12.41
CA PHE A 190 -9.98 -2.63 -11.88
C PHE A 190 -10.88 -2.09 -12.97
#